data_258ac15144c7f3dec1e53182523ed234
#
_entry.id   258ac15144c7f3dec1e53182523ed234
#
_cell.length_a   1.000
_cell.length_b   1.000
_cell.length_c   1.000
_cell.angle_alpha   90.00
_cell.angle_beta   90.00
_cell.angle_gamma   90.00
#
_symmetry.space_group_name_H-M   'P 1'
#
loop_
_entity.id
_entity.type
_entity.pdbx_description
1 polymer ?
#
loop_
_entity_poly.entity_id
_entity_poly.type
_entity_poly.pdbx_seq_one_letter_code
_entity_poly.pdbx_strand_id
1 'polypeptide(L)'
;RDLEMVQRRAARFVKKDYKRTTSVTSLIDSLGWQSLQHRRRNARLINFFKAQMGNPSLFHLVSDLKRPSRLTRSTSCSAVPTYSQLSCYTDVYKFSFLPRTIVDWNDIDTGVRGLTSLDTVRSRIAAPRW
;
A
#
# COMPACT_ATOMS: atom_id res chain seq x y z
N ARG A 1 -16.41 1.50 3.40
CA ARG A 1 -17.40 2.35 2.71
C ARG A 1 -17.77 3.55 3.58
N ASP A 2 -18.12 3.36 4.84
CA ASP A 2 -18.59 4.46 5.71
C ASP A 2 -17.53 5.52 6.00
N LEU A 3 -16.28 5.12 6.22
CA LEU A 3 -15.15 6.04 6.41
C LEU A 3 -14.88 6.91 5.17
N GLU A 4 -15.07 6.39 3.97
CA GLU A 4 -14.97 7.19 2.74
C GLU A 4 -16.09 8.25 2.68
N MET A 5 -17.27 7.94 3.20
CA MET A 5 -18.36 8.92 3.29
C MET A 5 -18.03 10.08 4.24
N VAL A 6 -17.32 9.80 5.35
CA VAL A 6 -16.85 10.85 6.26
C VAL A 6 -15.85 11.77 5.54
N GLN A 7 -14.87 11.22 4.81
CA GLN A 7 -13.93 12.02 4.05
C GLN A 7 -14.64 12.89 2.98
N ARG A 8 -15.62 12.33 2.29
CA ARG A 8 -16.42 13.07 1.29
C ARG A 8 -17.20 14.22 1.91
N ARG A 9 -17.81 14.02 3.09
CA ARG A 9 -18.51 15.09 3.82
C ARG A 9 -17.53 16.16 4.29
N ALA A 10 -16.37 15.77 4.81
CA ALA A 10 -15.32 16.69 5.22
C ALA A 10 -14.83 17.56 4.05
N ALA A 11 -14.60 16.98 2.86
CA ALA A 11 -14.19 17.74 1.67
C ALA A 11 -15.24 18.80 1.28
N ARG A 12 -16.52 18.45 1.29
CA ARG A 12 -17.61 19.41 1.03
C ARG A 12 -17.66 20.53 2.07
N PHE A 13 -17.47 20.18 3.34
CA PHE A 13 -17.43 21.14 4.44
C PHE A 13 -16.27 22.15 4.29
N VAL A 14 -15.07 21.66 4.02
CA VAL A 14 -13.89 22.52 3.86
C VAL A 14 -14.03 23.47 2.66
N LYS A 15 -14.56 22.96 1.54
CA LYS A 15 -14.78 23.77 0.32
C LYS A 15 -16.08 24.58 0.36
N LYS A 16 -16.92 24.39 1.38
CA LYS A 16 -18.27 24.97 1.49
C LYS A 16 -19.13 24.75 0.23
N ASP A 17 -18.90 23.62 -0.45
CA ASP A 17 -19.62 23.25 -1.67
C ASP A 17 -20.53 22.04 -1.41
N TYR A 18 -21.83 22.33 -1.30
CA TYR A 18 -22.87 21.34 -1.05
C TYR A 18 -23.72 21.05 -2.29
N LYS A 19 -23.33 21.54 -3.45
CA LYS A 19 -24.09 21.35 -4.69
C LYS A 19 -24.06 19.87 -5.10
N ARG A 20 -25.21 19.34 -5.52
CA ARG A 20 -25.33 17.95 -5.98
C ARG A 20 -24.57 17.68 -7.28
N THR A 21 -24.36 18.70 -8.08
CA THR A 21 -23.68 18.64 -9.38
C THR A 21 -22.16 18.58 -9.25
N THR A 22 -21.59 19.02 -8.11
CA THR A 22 -20.14 19.03 -7.93
C THR A 22 -19.61 17.64 -7.60
N SER A 23 -18.63 17.19 -8.37
CA SER A 23 -17.94 15.92 -8.11
C SER A 23 -17.13 15.98 -6.81
N VAL A 24 -17.44 15.10 -5.88
CA VAL A 24 -16.69 15.01 -4.62
C VAL A 24 -15.25 14.57 -4.83
N THR A 25 -14.99 13.75 -5.84
CA THR A 25 -13.63 13.34 -6.20
C THR A 25 -12.80 14.55 -6.60
N SER A 26 -13.35 15.43 -7.45
CA SER A 26 -12.69 16.68 -7.82
C SER A 26 -12.41 17.60 -6.62
N LEU A 27 -13.32 17.64 -5.63
CA LEU A 27 -13.07 18.38 -4.39
C LEU A 27 -11.92 17.81 -3.57
N ILE A 28 -11.87 16.47 -3.43
CA ILE A 28 -10.79 15.77 -2.73
C ILE A 28 -9.45 16.02 -3.43
N ASP A 29 -9.41 15.92 -4.75
CA ASP A 29 -8.21 16.18 -5.55
C ASP A 29 -7.74 17.63 -5.42
N SER A 30 -8.68 18.61 -5.44
CA SER A 30 -8.36 20.04 -5.24
C SER A 30 -7.84 20.38 -3.85
N LEU A 31 -8.09 19.52 -2.85
CA LEU A 31 -7.53 19.61 -1.50
C LEU A 31 -6.19 18.86 -1.37
N GLY A 32 -5.74 18.17 -2.41
CA GLY A 32 -4.54 17.32 -2.35
C GLY A 32 -4.71 16.11 -1.42
N TRP A 33 -5.93 15.71 -1.14
CA TRP A 33 -6.19 14.59 -0.24
C TRP A 33 -6.15 13.27 -1.00
N GLN A 34 -5.37 12.36 -0.49
CA GLN A 34 -5.38 10.97 -0.99
C GLN A 34 -6.62 10.23 -0.46
N SER A 35 -7.16 9.31 -1.27
CA SER A 35 -8.22 8.43 -0.83
C SER A 35 -7.79 7.60 0.40
N LEU A 36 -8.72 7.27 1.28
CA LEU A 36 -8.42 6.45 2.45
C LEU A 36 -7.92 5.06 2.05
N GLN A 37 -8.37 4.53 0.93
CA GLN A 37 -7.88 3.27 0.37
C GLN A 37 -6.39 3.36 0.04
N HIS A 38 -5.96 4.43 -0.63
CA HIS A 38 -4.57 4.66 -0.98
C HIS A 38 -3.70 4.84 0.28
N ARG A 39 -4.16 5.64 1.24
CA ARG A 39 -3.46 5.83 2.52
C ARG A 39 -3.27 4.52 3.28
N ARG A 40 -4.31 3.66 3.34
CA ARG A 40 -4.21 2.32 3.97
C ARG A 40 -3.21 1.43 3.24
N ARG A 41 -3.21 1.44 1.90
CA ARG A 41 -2.22 0.70 1.10
C ARG A 41 -0.81 1.16 1.44
N ASN A 42 -0.56 2.46 1.43
CA ASN A 42 0.74 3.04 1.74
C ASN A 42 1.18 2.69 3.17
N ALA A 43 0.29 2.78 4.16
CA ALA A 43 0.58 2.41 5.54
C ALA A 43 0.98 0.93 5.68
N ARG A 44 0.28 0.00 4.99
CA ARG A 44 0.64 -1.42 4.98
C ARG A 44 2.03 -1.63 4.39
N LEU A 45 2.32 -1.03 3.24
CA LEU A 45 3.61 -1.16 2.57
C LEU A 45 4.76 -0.60 3.41
N ILE A 46 4.56 0.55 4.06
CA ILE A 46 5.54 1.14 4.96
C ILE A 46 5.81 0.23 6.16
N ASN A 47 4.78 -0.33 6.78
CA ASN A 47 4.96 -1.25 7.90
C ASN A 47 5.64 -2.57 7.47
N PHE A 48 5.33 -3.07 6.28
CA PHE A 48 5.99 -4.22 5.71
C PHE A 48 7.47 -3.96 5.42
N PHE A 49 7.80 -2.79 4.89
CA PHE A 49 9.18 -2.35 4.70
C PHE A 49 9.94 -2.26 6.04
N LYS A 50 9.34 -1.68 7.08
CA LYS A 50 9.94 -1.65 8.42
C LYS A 50 10.19 -3.05 8.97
N ALA A 51 9.29 -3.99 8.74
CA ALA A 51 9.47 -5.39 9.14
C ALA A 51 10.70 -6.01 8.44
N GLN A 52 10.89 -5.73 7.16
CA GLN A 52 12.06 -6.20 6.40
C GLN A 52 13.37 -5.57 6.87
N MET A 53 13.33 -4.31 7.31
CA MET A 53 14.50 -3.63 7.87
C MET A 53 14.86 -4.10 9.30
N GLY A 54 14.20 -5.16 9.78
CA GLY A 54 14.51 -5.78 11.06
C GLY A 54 13.92 -5.06 12.28
N ASN A 55 12.84 -4.30 12.10
CA ASN A 55 12.14 -3.72 13.25
C ASN A 55 11.64 -4.84 14.18
N PRO A 56 12.08 -4.90 15.46
CA PRO A 56 11.80 -6.04 16.35
C PRO A 56 10.31 -6.32 16.53
N SER A 57 9.49 -5.25 16.58
CA SER A 57 8.04 -5.37 16.78
C SER A 57 7.30 -5.93 15.56
N LEU A 58 7.90 -5.84 14.36
CA LEU A 58 7.24 -6.21 13.11
C LEU A 58 7.93 -7.37 12.38
N PHE A 59 9.12 -7.77 12.81
CA PHE A 59 9.93 -8.80 12.15
C PHE A 59 9.20 -10.13 12.01
N HIS A 60 8.39 -10.50 13.00
CA HIS A 60 7.58 -11.73 12.96
C HIS A 60 6.62 -11.79 11.77
N LEU A 61 6.26 -10.65 11.17
CA LEU A 61 5.39 -10.61 9.98
C LEU A 61 6.08 -11.13 8.71
N VAL A 62 7.40 -11.09 8.67
CA VAL A 62 8.18 -11.46 7.46
C VAL A 62 9.06 -12.69 7.67
N SER A 63 9.30 -13.11 8.92
CA SER A 63 10.18 -14.24 9.26
C SER A 63 9.79 -15.55 8.58
N ASP A 64 8.50 -15.81 8.46
CA ASP A 64 7.95 -17.06 7.93
C ASP A 64 7.58 -16.99 6.44
N LEU A 65 7.81 -15.83 5.81
CA LEU A 65 7.46 -15.63 4.40
C LEU A 65 8.44 -16.36 3.48
N LYS A 66 7.91 -17.21 2.62
CA LYS A 66 8.69 -17.97 1.65
C LYS A 66 8.96 -17.15 0.39
N ARG A 67 10.15 -17.28 -0.15
CA ARG A 67 10.46 -16.79 -1.50
C ARG A 67 9.89 -17.75 -2.55
N PRO A 68 9.54 -17.26 -3.76
CA PRO A 68 9.13 -18.15 -4.85
C PRO A 68 10.23 -19.17 -5.15
N SER A 69 9.87 -20.43 -5.24
CA SER A 69 10.79 -21.51 -5.60
C SER A 69 11.22 -21.43 -7.08
N ARG A 70 10.35 -20.87 -7.94
CA ARG A 70 10.60 -20.69 -9.36
C ARG A 70 11.03 -19.26 -9.64
N LEU A 71 12.27 -19.10 -10.10
CA LEU A 71 12.80 -17.81 -10.54
C LEU A 71 12.26 -17.51 -11.94
N THR A 72 11.55 -16.40 -12.08
CA THR A 72 11.19 -15.81 -13.38
C THR A 72 12.24 -14.81 -13.80
N ARG A 73 12.28 -14.40 -15.08
CA ARG A 73 13.22 -13.39 -15.57
C ARG A 73 13.18 -12.10 -14.74
N SER A 74 12.01 -11.68 -14.29
CA SER A 74 11.85 -10.50 -13.45
C SER A 74 12.34 -10.69 -12.01
N THR A 75 12.40 -11.92 -11.51
CA THR A 75 12.87 -12.23 -10.15
C THR A 75 14.34 -12.62 -10.09
N SER A 76 14.92 -13.11 -11.20
CA SER A 76 16.32 -13.54 -11.24
C SER A 76 17.33 -12.37 -11.19
N CYS A 77 16.92 -11.19 -11.63
CA CYS A 77 17.80 -10.01 -11.69
C CYS A 77 17.69 -9.07 -10.49
N SER A 78 16.78 -9.31 -9.56
CA SER A 78 16.59 -8.41 -8.43
C SER A 78 17.17 -8.98 -7.14
N ALA A 79 18.14 -8.27 -6.57
CA ALA A 79 18.65 -8.51 -5.21
C ALA A 79 17.54 -8.34 -4.14
N VAL A 80 16.37 -7.85 -4.54
CA VAL A 80 15.28 -7.48 -3.65
C VAL A 80 14.28 -8.64 -3.54
N PRO A 81 13.90 -9.06 -2.32
CA PRO A 81 13.04 -10.21 -2.14
C PRO A 81 11.63 -9.96 -2.68
N THR A 82 11.18 -10.85 -3.55
CA THR A 82 9.77 -11.11 -3.83
C THR A 82 9.30 -12.23 -2.91
N TYR A 83 8.02 -12.24 -2.58
CA TYR A 83 7.43 -13.26 -1.71
C TYR A 83 6.37 -14.06 -2.45
N SER A 84 6.29 -15.35 -2.13
CA SER A 84 5.22 -16.21 -2.62
C SER A 84 3.88 -15.74 -2.08
N GLN A 85 2.86 -15.70 -2.94
CA GLN A 85 1.51 -15.41 -2.48
C GLN A 85 1.04 -16.50 -1.52
N LEU A 86 0.38 -16.06 -0.44
CA LEU A 86 -0.21 -16.98 0.52
C LEU A 86 -1.50 -17.57 -0.06
N SER A 87 -1.66 -18.88 0.06
CA SER A 87 -2.90 -19.56 -0.30
C SER A 87 -4.01 -19.13 0.66
N CYS A 88 -5.11 -18.64 0.12
CA CYS A 88 -6.22 -18.10 0.91
C CYS A 88 -7.50 -18.88 0.60
N TYR A 89 -8.04 -19.57 1.59
CA TYR A 89 -9.27 -20.34 1.50
C TYR A 89 -10.53 -19.50 1.79
N THR A 90 -10.36 -18.36 2.45
CA THR A 90 -11.48 -17.46 2.80
C THR A 90 -11.19 -16.04 2.35
N ASP A 91 -12.24 -15.30 2.01
CA ASP A 91 -12.10 -13.88 1.64
C ASP A 91 -11.58 -13.03 2.81
N VAL A 92 -11.98 -13.36 4.03
CA VAL A 92 -11.49 -12.68 5.24
C VAL A 92 -9.97 -12.76 5.32
N TYR A 93 -9.39 -13.95 5.13
CA TYR A 93 -7.95 -14.12 5.12
C TYR A 93 -7.29 -13.46 3.91
N LYS A 94 -7.85 -13.59 2.72
CA LYS A 94 -7.35 -12.95 1.50
C LYS A 94 -7.21 -11.43 1.62
N PHE A 95 -8.16 -10.78 2.30
CA PHE A 95 -8.13 -9.34 2.53
C PHE A 95 -7.46 -8.92 3.83
N SER A 96 -6.91 -9.86 4.60
CA SER A 96 -6.12 -9.56 5.79
C SER A 96 -4.78 -8.89 5.44
N PHE A 97 -4.03 -8.48 6.47
CA PHE A 97 -2.83 -7.67 6.30
C PHE A 97 -1.78 -8.33 5.38
N LEU A 98 -1.34 -9.56 5.69
CA LEU A 98 -0.22 -10.19 4.99
C LEU A 98 -0.53 -10.56 3.54
N PRO A 99 -1.58 -11.35 3.21
CA PRO A 99 -1.83 -11.73 1.83
C PRO A 99 -2.00 -10.55 0.90
N ARG A 100 -2.74 -9.54 1.34
CA ARG A 100 -2.95 -8.31 0.57
C ARG A 100 -1.68 -7.47 0.41
N THR A 101 -0.87 -7.39 1.47
CA THR A 101 0.38 -6.63 1.43
C THR A 101 1.42 -7.28 0.52
N ILE A 102 1.51 -8.63 0.49
CA ILE A 102 2.41 -9.36 -0.40
C ILE A 102 2.08 -9.08 -1.87
N VAL A 103 0.79 -9.07 -2.23
CA VAL A 103 0.36 -8.72 -3.59
C VAL A 103 0.80 -7.29 -3.93
N ASP A 104 0.44 -6.32 -3.08
CA ASP A 104 0.81 -4.92 -3.26
C ASP A 104 2.33 -4.71 -3.30
N TRP A 105 3.10 -5.47 -2.49
CA TRP A 105 4.55 -5.41 -2.43
C TRP A 105 5.21 -5.93 -3.71
N ASN A 106 4.77 -7.07 -4.20
CA ASN A 106 5.32 -7.66 -5.42
C ASN A 106 5.01 -6.80 -6.66
N ASP A 107 3.97 -5.98 -6.61
CA ASP A 107 3.57 -5.06 -7.67
C ASP A 107 4.34 -3.72 -7.66
N ILE A 108 5.10 -3.43 -6.60
CA ILE A 108 5.96 -2.24 -6.55
C ILE A 108 7.20 -2.45 -7.44
N ASP A 109 7.63 -1.36 -8.07
CA ASP A 109 8.87 -1.34 -8.83
C ASP A 109 10.09 -1.81 -7.99
N THR A 110 10.97 -2.59 -8.64
CA THR A 110 12.17 -3.15 -8.00
C THR A 110 13.10 -2.07 -7.45
N GLY A 111 13.18 -0.91 -8.12
CA GLY A 111 13.96 0.23 -7.66
C GLY A 111 13.48 0.79 -6.33
N VAL A 112 12.16 0.79 -6.09
CA VAL A 112 11.58 1.24 -4.81
C VAL A 112 11.78 0.20 -3.72
N ARG A 113 11.62 -1.09 -4.05
CA ARG A 113 11.82 -2.19 -3.08
C ARG A 113 13.27 -2.31 -2.59
N GLY A 114 14.25 -1.93 -3.42
CA GLY A 114 15.68 -1.96 -3.10
C GLY A 114 16.19 -0.78 -2.28
N LEU A 115 15.35 0.19 -1.97
CA LEU A 115 15.73 1.33 -1.14
C LEU A 115 15.97 0.90 0.31
N THR A 116 16.95 1.53 0.95
CA THR A 116 17.29 1.29 2.36
C THR A 116 16.75 2.38 3.28
N SER A 117 16.39 3.54 2.73
CA SER A 117 15.87 4.68 3.49
C SER A 117 14.34 4.67 3.55
N LEU A 118 13.81 4.72 4.76
CA LEU A 118 12.36 4.78 5.02
C LEU A 118 11.71 6.03 4.41
N ASP A 119 12.37 7.18 4.49
CA ASP A 119 11.82 8.44 4.00
C ASP A 119 11.75 8.47 2.48
N THR A 120 12.76 7.92 1.80
CA THR A 120 12.75 7.76 0.35
C THR A 120 11.64 6.81 -0.10
N VAL A 121 11.44 5.71 0.63
CA VAL A 121 10.33 4.76 0.35
C VAL A 121 8.98 5.42 0.55
N ARG A 122 8.79 6.18 1.62
CA ARG A 122 7.55 6.95 1.87
C ARG A 122 7.23 7.90 0.73
N SER A 123 8.22 8.68 0.29
CA SER A 123 8.06 9.63 -0.81
C SER A 123 7.68 8.93 -2.12
N ARG A 124 8.33 7.81 -2.44
CA ARG A 124 8.06 7.04 -3.67
C ARG A 124 6.70 6.33 -3.64
N ILE A 125 6.31 5.76 -2.49
CA ILE A 125 5.00 5.11 -2.34
C ILE A 125 3.85 6.13 -2.31
N ALA A 126 4.09 7.33 -1.77
CA ALA A 126 3.09 8.39 -1.72
C ALA A 126 2.88 9.08 -3.08
N ALA A 127 3.86 9.01 -3.98
CA ALA A 127 3.74 9.58 -5.32
C ALA A 127 2.58 8.90 -6.10
N PRO A 128 1.72 9.67 -6.76
CA PRO A 128 0.69 9.10 -7.62
C PRO A 128 1.34 8.28 -8.73
N ARG A 129 0.84 7.08 -8.97
CA ARG A 129 1.18 6.32 -10.17
C ARG A 129 0.42 6.95 -11.33
N TRP A 130 1.15 7.52 -12.26
CA TRP A 130 0.65 7.95 -13.57
C TRP A 130 0.52 6.74 -14.49
#